data_d13cb6faedb838c2abbdfbfad25bc5ab
#
_entry.id   d13cb6faedb838c2abbdfbfad25bc5ab
#
_cell.length_a   1.000
_cell.length_b   1.000
_cell.length_c   1.000
_cell.angle_alpha   90.00
_cell.angle_beta   90.00
_cell.angle_gamma   90.00
#
_symmetry.space_group_name_H-M   'P 1'
#
loop_
_entity.id
_entity.type
_entity.pdbx_description
1 polymer ?
#
loop_
_entity_poly.entity_id
_entity_poly.type
_entity_poly.pdbx_seq_one_letter_code
_entity_poly.pdbx_strand_id
1 'polypeptide(L)'
;MAVTIRGKTLPLPILQGGMGVGISLDGLAGAVAACGGMGTLSTAVCGFQEPDFAKRPFEANLRALDRQVRRAKELAHGAGLIAVNAMVATTQYADSVRTALRAGADAIVCGAGLPKDLPALASEVSDSDAAIAPIVSSGRAAGLLCKLWDRHYGRIPDFLILEGPEAGGHLGFSRQDLDAPPSLSDLLREVLTAIAPFRDKAGRDIPVFVAGGVKNGADMARYMKEGAAGAQFATRFIATAECDASEGYKQRLLAAKADDITLVKSPVGMPGRALRSPLIQRVEAGTQPPPERCVKCIVTCDGKNAPYCISKALIAARNGDWENGLFFCGAAGGEVNALSTVPEQMAQIMDEWRAAQ
;
A
#
# COMPACT_ATOMS: atom_id res chain seq x y z
N MET A 1 4.31 -23.35 1.38
CA MET A 1 3.94 -22.12 0.67
C MET A 1 2.97 -21.24 1.49
N ALA A 2 1.95 -21.80 2.16
CA ALA A 2 1.09 -21.01 3.04
C ALA A 2 1.91 -20.34 4.15
N VAL A 3 1.54 -19.09 4.48
CA VAL A 3 2.19 -18.29 5.54
C VAL A 3 1.23 -18.12 6.70
N THR A 4 1.70 -18.38 7.92
CA THR A 4 0.90 -18.12 9.12
C THR A 4 1.20 -16.74 9.68
N ILE A 5 0.17 -15.91 9.82
CA ILE A 5 0.24 -14.56 10.35
C ILE A 5 -0.72 -14.46 11.53
N ARG A 6 -0.20 -14.33 12.75
CA ARG A 6 -1.02 -14.24 13.99
C ARG A 6 -2.11 -15.34 14.07
N GLY A 7 -1.74 -16.58 13.78
CA GLY A 7 -2.68 -17.71 13.81
C GLY A 7 -3.63 -17.82 12.60
N LYS A 8 -3.62 -16.84 11.68
CA LYS A 8 -4.38 -16.90 10.44
C LYS A 8 -3.51 -17.47 9.31
N THR A 9 -4.10 -18.26 8.46
CA THR A 9 -3.41 -18.84 7.29
C THR A 9 -3.62 -17.93 6.08
N LEU A 10 -2.52 -17.52 5.44
CA LEU A 10 -2.49 -16.92 4.12
C LEU A 10 -2.12 -18.02 3.12
N PRO A 11 -3.05 -18.56 2.32
CA PRO A 11 -2.81 -19.71 1.44
C PRO A 11 -1.75 -19.45 0.36
N LEU A 12 -1.80 -18.27 -0.27
CA LEU A 12 -0.80 -17.84 -1.25
C LEU A 12 0.03 -16.70 -0.67
N PRO A 13 1.38 -16.72 -0.80
CA PRO A 13 2.26 -15.68 -0.24
C PRO A 13 2.25 -14.40 -1.08
N ILE A 14 1.08 -13.99 -1.53
CA ILE A 14 0.85 -12.83 -2.40
C ILE A 14 -0.01 -11.82 -1.65
N LEU A 15 0.52 -10.59 -1.50
CA LEU A 15 -0.22 -9.44 -1.01
C LEU A 15 -0.52 -8.51 -2.18
N GLN A 16 -1.71 -7.95 -2.23
CA GLN A 16 -1.99 -6.77 -3.06
C GLN A 16 -1.82 -5.52 -2.20
N GLY A 17 -0.94 -4.63 -2.63
CA GLY A 17 -0.64 -3.39 -1.91
C GLY A 17 -1.80 -2.41 -1.90
N GLY A 18 -2.06 -1.77 -0.75
CA GLY A 18 -3.10 -0.75 -0.63
C GLY A 18 -2.79 0.48 -1.49
N MET A 19 -3.66 0.81 -2.43
CA MET A 19 -3.50 1.90 -3.39
C MET A 19 -4.64 2.92 -3.25
N GLY A 20 -4.30 4.14 -2.80
CA GLY A 20 -5.23 5.28 -2.73
C GLY A 20 -5.07 6.18 -3.96
N VAL A 21 -6.04 6.98 -4.30
CA VAL A 21 -7.41 7.09 -3.82
C VAL A 21 -8.32 6.28 -4.73
N GLY A 22 -9.12 5.38 -4.14
CA GLY A 22 -10.13 4.67 -4.92
C GLY A 22 -9.60 3.67 -5.96
N ILE A 23 -8.35 3.21 -5.82
CA ILE A 23 -7.73 2.22 -6.69
C ILE A 23 -7.89 0.81 -6.09
N SER A 24 -7.67 0.66 -4.77
CA SER A 24 -7.98 -0.57 -4.05
C SER A 24 -9.02 -0.29 -2.96
N LEU A 25 -10.25 -0.61 -3.28
CA LEU A 25 -11.39 -0.65 -2.38
C LEU A 25 -11.84 -2.11 -2.18
N ASP A 26 -13.13 -2.33 -1.96
CA ASP A 26 -13.69 -3.66 -1.71
C ASP A 26 -13.65 -4.58 -2.92
N GLY A 27 -13.77 -4.05 -4.14
CA GLY A 27 -13.73 -4.84 -5.38
C GLY A 27 -12.40 -5.56 -5.55
N LEU A 28 -11.32 -4.81 -5.65
CA LEU A 28 -9.99 -5.38 -5.83
C LEU A 28 -9.55 -6.22 -4.63
N ALA A 29 -9.67 -5.68 -3.41
CA ALA A 29 -9.21 -6.36 -2.22
C ALA A 29 -9.98 -7.68 -2.00
N GLY A 30 -11.30 -7.68 -2.18
CA GLY A 30 -12.13 -8.87 -2.07
C GLY A 30 -11.77 -9.94 -3.08
N ALA A 31 -11.54 -9.55 -4.35
CA ALA A 31 -11.16 -10.47 -5.42
C ALA A 31 -9.80 -11.14 -5.16
N VAL A 32 -8.79 -10.39 -4.71
CA VAL A 32 -7.48 -10.96 -4.35
C VAL A 32 -7.60 -11.94 -3.19
N ALA A 33 -8.37 -11.59 -2.16
CA ALA A 33 -8.59 -12.49 -1.03
C ALA A 33 -9.40 -13.73 -1.43
N ALA A 34 -10.39 -13.62 -2.33
CA ALA A 34 -11.11 -14.77 -2.89
C ALA A 34 -10.19 -15.77 -3.61
N CYS A 35 -9.07 -15.30 -4.15
CA CYS A 35 -8.03 -16.15 -4.75
C CYS A 35 -7.00 -16.70 -3.73
N GLY A 36 -7.19 -16.48 -2.43
CA GLY A 36 -6.31 -16.98 -1.37
C GLY A 36 -5.09 -16.09 -1.06
N GLY A 37 -5.03 -14.87 -1.61
CA GLY A 37 -4.05 -13.84 -1.26
C GLY A 37 -4.50 -12.94 -0.11
N MET A 38 -3.73 -11.89 0.17
CA MET A 38 -4.14 -10.81 1.07
C MET A 38 -4.51 -9.59 0.24
N GLY A 39 -5.80 -9.30 0.15
CA GLY A 39 -6.31 -8.08 -0.48
C GLY A 39 -6.27 -6.93 0.50
N THR A 40 -5.79 -5.74 0.05
CA THR A 40 -5.58 -4.60 0.94
C THR A 40 -6.34 -3.38 0.46
N LEU A 41 -7.29 -2.89 1.28
CA LEU A 41 -7.98 -1.63 1.05
C LEU A 41 -7.10 -0.45 1.47
N SER A 42 -7.26 0.69 0.80
CA SER A 42 -6.61 1.94 1.20
C SER A 42 -7.57 2.87 1.92
N THR A 43 -7.15 3.41 3.08
CA THR A 43 -7.95 4.42 3.82
C THR A 43 -7.88 5.81 3.20
N ALA A 44 -6.98 6.04 2.23
CA ALA A 44 -6.76 7.36 1.65
C ALA A 44 -8.02 7.86 0.93
N VAL A 45 -8.75 8.77 1.59
CA VAL A 45 -9.95 9.44 1.03
C VAL A 45 -10.96 8.45 0.45
N CYS A 46 -11.11 7.29 1.07
CA CYS A 46 -11.93 6.17 0.56
C CYS A 46 -13.43 6.47 0.47
N GLY A 47 -13.89 7.51 1.17
CA GLY A 47 -15.28 7.99 1.12
C GLY A 47 -15.57 9.07 0.05
N PHE A 48 -14.66 9.30 -0.89
CA PHE A 48 -14.79 10.40 -1.87
C PHE A 48 -16.05 10.33 -2.75
N GLN A 49 -16.68 9.18 -2.86
CA GLN A 49 -17.95 8.97 -3.58
C GLN A 49 -19.19 9.15 -2.71
N GLU A 50 -19.05 9.35 -1.40
CA GLU A 50 -20.20 9.60 -0.52
C GLU A 50 -20.88 10.92 -0.85
N PRO A 51 -22.23 10.99 -0.84
CA PRO A 51 -22.96 12.20 -1.24
C PRO A 51 -22.64 13.45 -0.42
N ASP A 52 -22.24 13.26 0.85
CA ASP A 52 -21.89 14.33 1.77
C ASP A 52 -20.37 14.57 1.91
N PHE A 53 -19.53 13.88 1.12
CA PHE A 53 -18.08 13.97 1.20
C PHE A 53 -17.57 15.40 1.14
N ALA A 54 -18.12 16.25 0.25
CA ALA A 54 -17.69 17.65 0.11
C ALA A 54 -17.91 18.49 1.39
N LYS A 55 -18.88 18.09 2.25
CA LYS A 55 -19.22 18.79 3.50
C LYS A 55 -18.61 18.12 4.73
N ARG A 56 -18.53 16.78 4.73
CA ARG A 56 -18.11 15.95 5.87
C ARG A 56 -17.14 14.86 5.42
N PRO A 57 -15.95 15.23 4.89
CA PRO A 57 -15.04 14.25 4.30
C PRO A 57 -14.57 13.18 5.30
N PHE A 58 -14.43 13.56 6.57
CA PHE A 58 -13.93 12.66 7.60
C PHE A 58 -14.94 11.60 7.97
N GLU A 59 -16.19 11.99 8.23
CA GLU A 59 -17.27 11.05 8.53
C GLU A 59 -17.60 10.17 7.32
N ALA A 60 -17.56 10.74 6.12
CA ALA A 60 -17.75 10.02 4.87
C ALA A 60 -16.70 8.91 4.69
N ASN A 61 -15.43 9.20 4.95
CA ASN A 61 -14.35 8.22 4.89
C ASN A 61 -14.57 7.04 5.86
N LEU A 62 -14.92 7.32 7.11
CA LEU A 62 -15.09 6.26 8.12
C LEU A 62 -16.29 5.37 7.80
N ARG A 63 -17.43 5.94 7.38
CA ARG A 63 -18.59 5.15 6.92
C ARG A 63 -18.29 4.29 5.71
N ALA A 64 -17.59 4.86 4.73
CA ALA A 64 -17.19 4.13 3.54
C ALA A 64 -16.23 3.00 3.88
N LEU A 65 -15.24 3.25 4.74
CA LEU A 65 -14.26 2.26 5.15
C LEU A 65 -14.92 1.06 5.85
N ASP A 66 -15.83 1.30 6.81
CA ASP A 66 -16.56 0.21 7.48
C ASP A 66 -17.31 -0.66 6.46
N ARG A 67 -18.08 -0.05 5.58
CA ARG A 67 -18.84 -0.75 4.54
C ARG A 67 -17.93 -1.53 3.59
N GLN A 68 -16.85 -0.92 3.12
CA GLN A 68 -15.93 -1.51 2.17
C GLN A 68 -15.18 -2.71 2.78
N VAL A 69 -14.74 -2.63 4.04
CA VAL A 69 -14.09 -3.77 4.71
C VAL A 69 -15.06 -4.95 4.83
N ARG A 70 -16.30 -4.71 5.28
CA ARG A 70 -17.32 -5.78 5.36
C ARG A 70 -17.59 -6.39 3.99
N ARG A 71 -17.75 -5.55 2.96
CA ARG A 71 -18.00 -6.02 1.60
C ARG A 71 -16.82 -6.82 1.04
N ALA A 72 -15.58 -6.39 1.25
CA ALA A 72 -14.40 -7.15 0.85
C ALA A 72 -14.35 -8.52 1.54
N LYS A 73 -14.69 -8.60 2.84
CA LYS A 73 -14.79 -9.87 3.58
C LYS A 73 -15.87 -10.80 3.00
N GLU A 74 -17.01 -10.26 2.61
CA GLU A 74 -18.06 -11.04 1.92
C GLU A 74 -17.54 -11.60 0.59
N LEU A 75 -16.90 -10.76 -0.23
CA LEU A 75 -16.34 -11.17 -1.53
C LEU A 75 -15.21 -12.20 -1.39
N ALA A 76 -14.45 -12.13 -0.32
CA ALA A 76 -13.35 -13.06 -0.04
C ALA A 76 -13.82 -14.48 0.31
N HIS A 77 -15.07 -14.67 0.77
CA HIS A 77 -15.64 -15.95 1.20
C HIS A 77 -14.75 -16.74 2.17
N GLY A 78 -13.86 -16.06 2.91
CA GLY A 78 -12.91 -16.69 3.84
C GLY A 78 -11.73 -17.41 3.18
N ALA A 79 -11.54 -17.28 1.87
CA ALA A 79 -10.46 -17.97 1.14
C ALA A 79 -9.07 -17.36 1.37
N GLY A 80 -9.00 -16.06 1.67
CA GLY A 80 -7.77 -15.31 1.96
C GLY A 80 -7.99 -14.27 3.04
N LEU A 81 -7.09 -13.29 3.15
CA LEU A 81 -7.12 -12.27 4.19
C LEU A 81 -7.46 -10.89 3.62
N ILE A 82 -8.17 -10.09 4.42
CA ILE A 82 -8.46 -8.67 4.12
C ILE A 82 -7.63 -7.79 5.03
N ALA A 83 -6.75 -7.00 4.44
CA ALA A 83 -5.97 -5.99 5.13
C ALA A 83 -6.47 -4.57 4.84
N VAL A 84 -6.14 -3.65 5.71
CA VAL A 84 -6.37 -2.21 5.51
C VAL A 84 -5.05 -1.47 5.65
N ASN A 85 -4.69 -0.71 4.62
CA ASN A 85 -3.52 0.18 4.63
C ASN A 85 -3.93 1.56 5.16
N ALA A 86 -3.38 1.93 6.32
CA ALA A 86 -3.57 3.23 6.95
C ALA A 86 -2.27 4.04 6.94
N MET A 87 -2.33 5.24 6.36
CA MET A 87 -1.17 6.14 6.26
C MET A 87 -1.02 6.94 7.56
N VAL A 88 0.12 6.83 8.25
CA VAL A 88 0.43 7.58 9.49
C VAL A 88 0.36 9.10 9.27
N ALA A 89 0.72 9.58 8.09
CA ALA A 89 0.69 11.00 7.74
C ALA A 89 -0.73 11.58 7.59
N THR A 90 -1.79 10.77 7.62
CA THR A 90 -3.17 11.28 7.49
C THR A 90 -3.71 11.75 8.84
N THR A 91 -4.51 12.81 8.82
CA THR A 91 -5.18 13.35 10.02
C THR A 91 -6.11 12.31 10.67
N GLN A 92 -6.71 11.42 9.86
CA GLN A 92 -7.64 10.38 10.31
C GLN A 92 -6.98 9.02 10.58
N TYR A 93 -5.66 8.95 10.69
CA TYR A 93 -4.93 7.69 10.88
C TYR A 93 -5.53 6.81 11.98
N ALA A 94 -5.61 7.32 13.20
CA ALA A 94 -6.08 6.56 14.35
C ALA A 94 -7.54 6.10 14.21
N ASP A 95 -8.43 6.98 13.75
CA ASP A 95 -9.84 6.67 13.57
C ASP A 95 -10.06 5.65 12.45
N SER A 96 -9.26 5.73 11.38
CA SER A 96 -9.27 4.75 10.30
C SER A 96 -8.83 3.36 10.78
N VAL A 97 -7.77 3.28 11.60
CA VAL A 97 -7.33 2.02 12.21
C VAL A 97 -8.45 1.41 13.07
N ARG A 98 -9.03 2.19 13.99
CA ARG A 98 -10.13 1.72 14.85
C ARG A 98 -11.34 1.25 14.04
N THR A 99 -11.70 1.99 13.00
CA THR A 99 -12.84 1.65 12.13
C THR A 99 -12.58 0.36 11.38
N ALA A 100 -11.40 0.19 10.80
CA ALA A 100 -11.03 -1.03 10.08
C ALA A 100 -11.04 -2.27 11.00
N LEU A 101 -10.52 -2.14 12.22
CA LEU A 101 -10.53 -3.21 13.23
C LEU A 101 -11.97 -3.61 13.61
N ARG A 102 -12.84 -2.63 13.90
CA ARG A 102 -14.27 -2.88 14.21
C ARG A 102 -15.04 -3.47 13.05
N ALA A 103 -14.66 -3.14 11.82
CA ALA A 103 -15.25 -3.70 10.61
C ALA A 103 -14.80 -5.15 10.33
N GLY A 104 -13.81 -5.67 11.09
CA GLY A 104 -13.34 -7.05 11.00
C GLY A 104 -12.21 -7.27 10.01
N ALA A 105 -11.36 -6.26 9.74
CA ALA A 105 -10.14 -6.46 8.97
C ALA A 105 -9.23 -7.50 9.62
N ASP A 106 -8.61 -8.38 8.80
CA ASP A 106 -7.70 -9.43 9.28
C ASP A 106 -6.32 -8.88 9.61
N ALA A 107 -5.94 -7.75 8.97
CA ALA A 107 -4.67 -7.08 9.23
C ALA A 107 -4.76 -5.55 9.04
N ILE A 108 -3.94 -4.82 9.79
CA ILE A 108 -3.68 -3.39 9.57
C ILE A 108 -2.23 -3.24 9.14
N VAL A 109 -2.04 -2.61 7.98
CA VAL A 109 -0.74 -2.29 7.41
C VAL A 109 -0.52 -0.79 7.46
N CYS A 110 0.58 -0.32 8.00
CA CYS A 110 0.83 1.12 8.16
C CYS A 110 2.16 1.56 7.56
N GLY A 111 2.09 2.63 6.77
CA GLY A 111 3.23 3.28 6.12
C GLY A 111 3.07 4.80 6.08
N ALA A 112 3.87 5.48 5.24
CA ALA A 112 3.93 6.93 5.16
C ALA A 112 4.18 7.59 6.54
N GLY A 113 5.17 7.10 7.24
CA GLY A 113 5.58 7.43 8.59
C GLY A 113 5.79 6.18 9.45
N LEU A 114 6.36 6.35 10.64
CA LEU A 114 6.59 5.26 11.58
C LEU A 114 5.36 5.07 12.49
N PRO A 115 4.64 3.93 12.41
CA PRO A 115 3.43 3.69 13.20
C PRO A 115 3.78 3.27 14.65
N LYS A 116 4.33 4.20 15.43
CA LYS A 116 4.85 3.93 16.78
C LYS A 116 3.78 3.50 17.76
N ASP A 117 2.56 3.96 17.57
CA ASP A 117 1.38 3.79 18.42
C ASP A 117 0.39 2.72 17.92
N LEU A 118 0.67 2.08 16.79
CA LEU A 118 -0.23 1.08 16.20
C LEU A 118 -0.60 -0.06 17.17
N PRO A 119 0.32 -0.60 18.00
CA PRO A 119 -0.05 -1.61 19.00
C PRO A 119 -1.06 -1.09 20.03
N ALA A 120 -0.95 0.19 20.46
CA ALA A 120 -1.91 0.79 21.36
C ALA A 120 -3.29 0.92 20.70
N LEU A 121 -3.35 1.48 19.49
CA LEU A 121 -4.59 1.60 18.71
C LEU A 121 -5.27 0.23 18.49
N ALA A 122 -4.48 -0.81 18.23
CA ALA A 122 -5.00 -2.16 18.06
C ALA A 122 -5.57 -2.73 19.37
N SER A 123 -4.98 -2.42 20.52
CA SER A 123 -5.46 -2.89 21.81
C SER A 123 -6.74 -2.20 22.30
N GLU A 124 -7.07 -1.03 21.75
CA GLU A 124 -8.32 -0.31 22.05
C GLU A 124 -9.59 -1.03 21.50
N VAL A 125 -9.41 -1.97 20.57
CA VAL A 125 -10.50 -2.79 20.01
C VAL A 125 -10.33 -4.22 20.50
N SER A 126 -10.84 -4.51 21.70
CA SER A 126 -10.60 -5.75 22.45
C SER A 126 -10.97 -7.02 21.70
N ASP A 127 -12.01 -6.97 20.87
CA ASP A 127 -12.53 -8.12 20.14
C ASP A 127 -11.81 -8.36 18.81
N SER A 128 -10.77 -7.57 18.49
CA SER A 128 -10.00 -7.71 17.26
C SER A 128 -8.78 -8.61 17.46
N ASP A 129 -8.69 -9.64 16.63
CA ASP A 129 -7.53 -10.52 16.47
C ASP A 129 -6.66 -10.13 15.26
N ALA A 130 -6.86 -8.94 14.72
CA ALA A 130 -6.15 -8.47 13.52
C ALA A 130 -4.63 -8.43 13.73
N ALA A 131 -3.91 -8.85 12.70
CA ALA A 131 -2.47 -8.69 12.63
C ALA A 131 -2.10 -7.20 12.41
N ILE A 132 -0.94 -6.78 12.91
CA ILE A 132 -0.43 -5.43 12.68
C ILE A 132 0.96 -5.47 12.08
N ALA A 133 1.15 -4.68 11.02
CA ALA A 133 2.38 -4.67 10.25
C ALA A 133 2.78 -3.25 9.85
N PRO A 134 4.03 -2.85 10.05
CA PRO A 134 4.57 -1.65 9.44
C PRO A 134 5.10 -1.93 8.03
N ILE A 135 5.06 -0.90 7.17
CA ILE A 135 5.84 -0.83 5.95
C ILE A 135 7.17 -0.15 6.30
N VAL A 136 8.27 -0.75 5.91
CA VAL A 136 9.63 -0.25 6.16
C VAL A 136 10.45 -0.25 4.88
N SER A 137 11.43 0.63 4.78
CA SER A 137 12.35 0.72 3.63
C SER A 137 13.82 0.51 4.04
N SER A 138 14.09 0.03 5.28
CA SER A 138 15.44 -0.25 5.77
C SER A 138 15.44 -1.16 6.99
N GLY A 139 16.54 -1.87 7.22
CA GLY A 139 16.76 -2.62 8.46
C GLY A 139 16.73 -1.75 9.72
N ARG A 140 17.24 -0.51 9.62
CA ARG A 140 17.16 0.47 10.73
C ARG A 140 15.72 0.78 11.16
N ALA A 141 14.81 1.01 10.20
CA ALA A 141 13.41 1.28 10.50
C ALA A 141 12.73 0.05 11.11
N ALA A 142 12.98 -1.15 10.56
CA ALA A 142 12.44 -2.41 11.07
C ALA A 142 12.88 -2.66 12.52
N GLY A 143 14.18 -2.60 12.80
CA GLY A 143 14.73 -2.81 14.15
C GLY A 143 14.24 -1.76 15.15
N LEU A 144 14.13 -0.48 14.73
CA LEU A 144 13.60 0.58 15.58
C LEU A 144 12.15 0.31 15.99
N LEU A 145 11.27 -0.07 15.04
CA LEU A 145 9.87 -0.35 15.33
C LEU A 145 9.71 -1.59 16.21
N CYS A 146 10.43 -2.67 15.92
CA CYS A 146 10.44 -3.85 16.78
C CYS A 146 10.84 -3.49 18.22
N LYS A 147 11.92 -2.70 18.39
CA LYS A 147 12.38 -2.25 19.72
C LYS A 147 11.37 -1.37 20.44
N LEU A 148 10.76 -0.40 19.73
CA LEU A 148 9.77 0.50 20.33
C LEU A 148 8.50 -0.25 20.74
N TRP A 149 8.00 -1.13 19.88
CA TRP A 149 6.78 -1.89 20.16
C TRP A 149 7.00 -2.90 21.30
N ASP A 150 8.13 -3.64 21.27
CA ASP A 150 8.48 -4.57 22.36
C ASP A 150 8.61 -3.84 23.71
N ARG A 151 9.34 -2.71 23.72
CA ARG A 151 9.59 -1.95 24.97
C ARG A 151 8.34 -1.32 25.57
N HIS A 152 7.47 -0.75 24.74
CA HIS A 152 6.34 0.06 25.24
C HIS A 152 5.04 -0.73 25.33
N TYR A 153 4.90 -1.81 24.55
CA TYR A 153 3.63 -2.54 24.44
C TYR A 153 3.79 -4.06 24.63
N GLY A 154 5.00 -4.57 24.84
CA GLY A 154 5.26 -6.01 24.93
C GLY A 154 4.85 -6.77 23.65
N ARG A 155 4.87 -6.09 22.50
CA ARG A 155 4.41 -6.63 21.22
C ARG A 155 5.46 -6.36 20.13
N ILE A 156 5.60 -7.29 19.21
CA ILE A 156 6.39 -7.13 17.99
C ILE A 156 5.47 -7.19 16.77
N PRO A 157 5.87 -6.70 15.59
CA PRO A 157 5.10 -6.84 14.36
C PRO A 157 4.69 -8.30 14.10
N ASP A 158 3.48 -8.50 13.58
CA ASP A 158 3.00 -9.82 13.20
C ASP A 158 3.55 -10.25 11.84
N PHE A 159 3.87 -9.29 10.97
CA PHE A 159 4.66 -9.40 9.74
C PHE A 159 5.21 -8.02 9.38
N LEU A 160 6.04 -7.95 8.34
CA LEU A 160 6.59 -6.71 7.80
C LEU A 160 6.39 -6.67 6.29
N ILE A 161 6.21 -5.47 5.74
CA ILE A 161 6.35 -5.21 4.31
C ILE A 161 7.61 -4.38 4.12
N LEU A 162 8.58 -4.94 3.39
CA LEU A 162 9.77 -4.24 2.95
C LEU A 162 9.51 -3.62 1.59
N GLU A 163 9.42 -2.30 1.56
CA GLU A 163 9.21 -1.54 0.34
C GLU A 163 10.53 -1.04 -0.24
N GLY A 164 10.87 -1.54 -1.42
CA GLY A 164 12.06 -1.15 -2.18
C GLY A 164 11.89 0.14 -2.99
N PRO A 165 12.97 0.63 -3.59
CA PRO A 165 13.02 1.92 -4.27
C PRO A 165 12.23 1.99 -5.58
N GLU A 166 11.81 0.86 -6.15
CA GLU A 166 11.02 0.80 -7.40
C GLU A 166 9.50 0.87 -7.16
N ALA A 167 9.05 1.06 -5.92
CA ALA A 167 7.64 1.17 -5.60
C ALA A 167 6.96 2.37 -6.31
N GLY A 168 5.66 2.27 -6.47
CA GLY A 168 4.79 3.37 -6.87
C GLY A 168 4.22 4.13 -5.68
N GLY A 169 3.68 5.31 -5.90
CA GLY A 169 3.20 6.13 -4.80
C GLY A 169 4.32 6.78 -4.01
N HIS A 170 4.13 6.96 -2.71
CA HIS A 170 5.13 7.59 -1.84
C HIS A 170 6.24 6.63 -1.49
N LEU A 171 7.48 7.11 -1.54
CA LEU A 171 8.68 6.31 -1.33
C LEU A 171 9.33 6.65 0.02
N GLY A 172 9.71 5.63 0.78
CA GLY A 172 10.40 5.75 2.05
C GLY A 172 11.90 6.06 1.94
N PHE A 173 12.32 6.64 0.82
CA PHE A 173 13.71 6.98 0.49
C PHE A 173 13.86 8.49 0.32
N SER A 174 15.05 9.04 0.57
CA SER A 174 15.36 10.40 0.18
C SER A 174 15.53 10.51 -1.35
N ARG A 175 15.46 11.73 -1.89
CA ARG A 175 15.72 11.93 -3.33
C ARG A 175 17.13 11.46 -3.71
N GLN A 176 18.11 11.72 -2.85
CA GLN A 176 19.48 11.30 -3.07
C GLN A 176 19.66 9.77 -3.08
N ASP A 177 18.94 9.06 -2.20
CA ASP A 177 18.97 7.59 -2.21
C ASP A 177 18.35 7.01 -3.49
N LEU A 178 17.41 7.72 -4.11
CA LEU A 178 16.77 7.30 -5.35
C LEU A 178 17.61 7.57 -6.61
N ASP A 179 18.64 8.40 -6.53
CA ASP A 179 19.62 8.62 -7.61
C ASP A 179 20.62 7.44 -7.73
N ALA A 180 20.88 6.74 -6.59
CA ALA A 180 21.69 5.52 -6.53
C ALA A 180 21.02 4.52 -5.58
N PRO A 181 19.89 3.89 -6.00
CA PRO A 181 19.04 3.14 -5.10
C PRO A 181 19.71 1.84 -4.61
N PRO A 182 19.53 1.49 -3.31
CA PRO A 182 19.98 0.21 -2.80
C PRO A 182 19.23 -0.94 -3.47
N SER A 183 19.86 -2.11 -3.56
CA SER A 183 19.17 -3.30 -4.07
C SER A 183 18.14 -3.81 -3.05
N LEU A 184 17.01 -4.34 -3.54
CA LEU A 184 16.00 -4.92 -2.66
C LEU A 184 16.53 -6.14 -1.90
N SER A 185 17.48 -6.90 -2.47
CA SER A 185 18.18 -8.02 -1.79
C SER A 185 19.01 -7.56 -0.60
N ASP A 186 19.74 -6.44 -0.73
CA ASP A 186 20.52 -5.88 0.38
C ASP A 186 19.60 -5.38 1.49
N LEU A 187 18.53 -4.67 1.13
CA LEU A 187 17.51 -4.20 2.07
C LEU A 187 16.83 -5.37 2.80
N LEU A 188 16.54 -6.47 2.09
CA LEU A 188 15.95 -7.68 2.69
C LEU A 188 16.90 -8.29 3.72
N ARG A 189 18.17 -8.43 3.38
CA ARG A 189 19.20 -8.96 4.28
C ARG A 189 19.34 -8.09 5.53
N GLU A 190 19.35 -6.77 5.38
CA GLU A 190 19.38 -5.82 6.50
C GLU A 190 18.16 -5.98 7.42
N VAL A 191 16.96 -6.06 6.84
CA VAL A 191 15.72 -6.22 7.63
C VAL A 191 15.72 -7.54 8.38
N LEU A 192 16.03 -8.66 7.71
CA LEU A 192 16.09 -9.98 8.35
C LEU A 192 17.09 -10.02 9.51
N THR A 193 18.27 -9.40 9.34
CA THR A 193 19.27 -9.26 10.39
C THR A 193 18.76 -8.41 11.56
N ALA A 194 18.13 -7.27 11.26
CA ALA A 194 17.66 -6.34 12.29
C ALA A 194 16.52 -6.90 13.14
N ILE A 195 15.67 -7.78 12.59
CA ILE A 195 14.54 -8.37 13.31
C ILE A 195 14.86 -9.69 14.02
N ALA A 196 15.98 -10.35 13.69
CA ALA A 196 16.35 -11.64 14.24
C ALA A 196 16.32 -11.69 15.79
N PRO A 197 16.90 -10.73 16.54
CA PRO A 197 16.87 -10.77 18.01
C PRO A 197 15.44 -10.73 18.59
N PHE A 198 14.50 -10.09 17.88
CA PHE A 198 13.11 -9.98 18.33
C PHE A 198 12.32 -11.25 18.02
N ARG A 199 12.60 -11.93 16.90
CA ARG A 199 12.06 -13.25 16.56
C ARG A 199 12.49 -14.28 17.61
N ASP A 200 13.78 -14.32 17.94
CA ASP A 200 14.36 -15.26 18.90
C ASP A 200 13.78 -15.04 20.29
N LYS A 201 13.70 -13.78 20.75
CA LYS A 201 13.09 -13.41 22.04
C LYS A 201 11.62 -13.82 22.13
N ALA A 202 10.85 -13.61 21.04
CA ALA A 202 9.42 -13.90 21.01
C ALA A 202 9.09 -15.38 20.75
N GLY A 203 10.07 -16.19 20.35
CA GLY A 203 9.88 -17.59 19.97
C GLY A 203 8.92 -17.79 18.78
N ARG A 204 8.78 -16.75 17.93
CA ARG A 204 7.94 -16.81 16.74
C ARG A 204 8.54 -16.05 15.58
N ASP A 205 8.18 -16.42 14.37
CA ASP A 205 8.61 -15.73 13.17
C ASP A 205 7.92 -14.34 13.02
N ILE A 206 8.58 -13.47 12.25
CA ILE A 206 8.04 -12.22 11.71
C ILE A 206 8.20 -12.31 10.20
N PRO A 207 7.18 -12.82 9.47
CA PRO A 207 7.25 -12.92 8.01
C PRO A 207 7.52 -11.57 7.36
N VAL A 208 8.46 -11.51 6.40
CA VAL A 208 8.79 -10.31 5.64
C VAL A 208 8.33 -10.49 4.20
N PHE A 209 7.42 -9.64 3.74
CA PHE A 209 6.98 -9.58 2.36
C PHE A 209 7.71 -8.44 1.64
N VAL A 210 8.29 -8.72 0.48
CA VAL A 210 8.99 -7.72 -0.32
C VAL A 210 8.06 -7.02 -1.30
N ALA A 211 8.27 -5.75 -1.52
CA ALA A 211 7.52 -4.88 -2.43
C ALA A 211 8.43 -3.89 -3.14
N GLY A 212 7.99 -3.25 -4.24
CA GLY A 212 8.74 -2.17 -4.88
C GLY A 212 10.06 -2.64 -5.50
N GLY A 213 9.96 -3.50 -6.50
CA GLY A 213 11.05 -4.18 -7.21
C GLY A 213 10.73 -5.65 -7.48
N VAL A 214 9.47 -6.06 -7.24
CA VAL A 214 8.97 -7.39 -7.57
C VAL A 214 7.98 -7.25 -8.73
N LYS A 215 8.31 -7.78 -9.89
CA LYS A 215 7.53 -7.63 -11.12
C LYS A 215 6.65 -8.84 -11.41
N ASN A 216 7.13 -10.04 -11.05
CA ASN A 216 6.53 -11.30 -11.45
C ASN A 216 6.79 -12.40 -10.40
N GLY A 217 6.28 -13.61 -10.65
CA GLY A 217 6.45 -14.76 -9.77
C GLY A 217 7.90 -15.26 -9.69
N ALA A 218 8.70 -15.08 -10.73
CA ALA A 218 10.11 -15.44 -10.70
C ALA A 218 10.93 -14.54 -9.76
N ASP A 219 10.64 -13.23 -9.75
CA ASP A 219 11.20 -12.31 -8.74
C ASP A 219 10.79 -12.73 -7.33
N MET A 220 9.50 -13.05 -7.12
CA MET A 220 9.02 -13.54 -5.84
C MET A 220 9.79 -14.80 -5.41
N ALA A 221 9.99 -15.77 -6.31
CA ALA A 221 10.75 -16.98 -6.02
C ALA A 221 12.18 -16.67 -5.60
N ARG A 222 12.85 -15.74 -6.28
CA ARG A 222 14.21 -15.29 -5.96
C ARG A 222 14.27 -14.72 -4.54
N TYR A 223 13.41 -13.77 -4.20
CA TYR A 223 13.43 -13.17 -2.86
C TYR A 223 13.00 -14.15 -1.76
N MET A 224 12.12 -15.11 -2.06
CA MET A 224 11.80 -16.17 -1.11
C MET A 224 13.01 -17.08 -0.82
N LYS A 225 13.86 -17.37 -1.81
CA LYS A 225 15.15 -18.06 -1.59
C LYS A 225 16.13 -17.24 -0.73
N GLU A 226 16.00 -15.90 -0.74
CA GLU A 226 16.78 -14.99 0.10
C GLU A 226 16.17 -14.79 1.51
N GLY A 227 15.03 -15.41 1.81
CA GLY A 227 14.38 -15.40 3.12
C GLY A 227 13.11 -14.58 3.25
N ALA A 228 12.58 -14.00 2.16
CA ALA A 228 11.26 -13.39 2.18
C ALA A 228 10.16 -14.45 2.35
N ALA A 229 9.07 -14.09 3.01
CA ALA A 229 7.89 -14.95 3.16
C ALA A 229 6.99 -14.95 1.91
N GLY A 230 7.13 -13.97 1.06
CA GLY A 230 6.35 -13.76 -0.16
C GLY A 230 6.55 -12.36 -0.70
N ALA A 231 5.64 -11.88 -1.54
CA ALA A 231 5.73 -10.57 -2.16
C ALA A 231 4.42 -9.79 -2.15
N GLN A 232 4.55 -8.45 -2.15
CA GLN A 232 3.44 -7.53 -2.37
C GLN A 232 3.54 -6.94 -3.78
N PHE A 233 2.46 -7.09 -4.54
CA PHE A 233 2.28 -6.50 -5.87
C PHE A 233 1.23 -5.39 -5.82
N ALA A 234 1.41 -4.36 -6.63
CA ALA A 234 0.46 -3.25 -6.75
C ALA A 234 0.12 -2.94 -8.21
N THR A 235 1.08 -2.48 -9.00
CA THR A 235 0.88 -1.92 -10.33
C THR A 235 0.18 -2.89 -11.30
N ARG A 236 0.52 -4.19 -11.28
CA ARG A 236 -0.15 -5.21 -12.12
C ARG A 236 -1.65 -5.31 -11.82
N PHE A 237 -2.04 -5.19 -10.55
CA PHE A 237 -3.44 -5.28 -10.16
C PHE A 237 -4.28 -4.05 -10.56
N ILE A 238 -3.65 -2.91 -10.91
CA ILE A 238 -4.38 -1.75 -11.43
C ILE A 238 -5.04 -2.11 -12.78
N ALA A 239 -4.36 -2.91 -13.62
CA ALA A 239 -4.87 -3.35 -14.91
C ALA A 239 -5.72 -4.63 -14.81
N THR A 240 -6.58 -4.73 -13.80
CA THR A 240 -7.54 -5.83 -13.66
C THR A 240 -8.98 -5.33 -13.71
N ALA A 241 -9.90 -6.19 -14.10
CA ALA A 241 -11.32 -5.86 -14.18
C ALA A 241 -11.86 -5.44 -12.80
N GLU A 242 -11.42 -6.12 -11.72
CA GLU A 242 -11.88 -5.91 -10.36
C GLU A 242 -11.25 -4.69 -9.67
N CYS A 243 -10.20 -4.09 -10.26
CA CYS A 243 -9.63 -2.86 -9.74
C CYS A 243 -10.66 -1.73 -9.77
N ASP A 244 -10.81 -1.03 -8.64
CA ASP A 244 -11.82 0.01 -8.42
C ASP A 244 -11.51 1.33 -9.16
N ALA A 245 -10.36 1.44 -9.82
CA ALA A 245 -10.00 2.56 -10.69
C ALA A 245 -10.91 2.62 -11.92
N SER A 246 -11.11 3.83 -12.47
CA SER A 246 -11.83 3.99 -13.73
C SER A 246 -11.07 3.35 -14.90
N GLU A 247 -11.80 3.03 -15.96
CA GLU A 247 -11.20 2.58 -17.23
C GLU A 247 -10.16 3.58 -17.76
N GLY A 248 -10.43 4.89 -17.62
CA GLY A 248 -9.47 5.93 -18.01
C GLY A 248 -8.13 5.84 -17.28
N TYR A 249 -8.12 5.46 -15.98
CA TYR A 249 -6.86 5.20 -15.27
C TYR A 249 -6.12 3.99 -15.86
N LYS A 250 -6.84 2.87 -16.04
CA LYS A 250 -6.28 1.62 -16.58
C LYS A 250 -5.67 1.84 -17.95
N GLN A 251 -6.38 2.54 -18.84
CA GLN A 251 -5.90 2.84 -20.18
C GLN A 251 -4.64 3.72 -20.19
N ARG A 252 -4.52 4.69 -19.26
CA ARG A 252 -3.30 5.49 -19.11
C ARG A 252 -2.11 4.65 -18.67
N LEU A 253 -2.32 3.68 -17.77
CA LEU A 253 -1.26 2.76 -17.37
C LEU A 253 -0.85 1.84 -18.53
N LEU A 254 -1.81 1.28 -19.27
CA LEU A 254 -1.54 0.38 -20.41
C LEU A 254 -0.81 1.08 -21.57
N ALA A 255 -1.05 2.38 -21.74
CA ALA A 255 -0.39 3.18 -22.76
C ALA A 255 1.01 3.68 -22.34
N ALA A 256 1.36 3.56 -21.05
CA ALA A 256 2.58 4.11 -20.50
C ALA A 256 3.81 3.31 -20.94
N LYS A 257 4.89 4.04 -21.19
CA LYS A 257 6.24 3.50 -21.41
C LYS A 257 7.11 3.78 -20.19
N ALA A 258 8.27 3.15 -20.12
CA ALA A 258 9.21 3.37 -19.02
C ALA A 258 9.57 4.86 -18.83
N ASP A 259 9.76 5.61 -19.92
CA ASP A 259 10.12 7.03 -19.89
C ASP A 259 8.97 7.95 -19.45
N ASP A 260 7.73 7.45 -19.43
CA ASP A 260 6.57 8.19 -18.93
C ASP A 260 6.48 8.13 -17.38
N ILE A 261 7.30 7.32 -16.74
CA ILE A 261 7.29 7.13 -15.27
C ILE A 261 8.38 7.98 -14.65
N THR A 262 7.99 8.84 -13.71
CA THR A 262 8.92 9.81 -13.10
C THR A 262 8.78 9.89 -11.59
N LEU A 263 9.82 10.40 -10.94
CA LEU A 263 9.78 10.77 -9.53
C LEU A 263 9.15 12.14 -9.37
N VAL A 264 8.09 12.22 -8.55
CA VAL A 264 7.31 13.43 -8.35
C VAL A 264 7.50 14.01 -6.94
N LYS A 265 7.40 15.33 -6.82
CA LYS A 265 7.35 16.02 -5.53
C LYS A 265 5.93 15.92 -4.98
N SER A 266 5.80 15.34 -3.79
CA SER A 266 4.48 15.19 -3.14
C SER A 266 4.29 16.17 -1.99
N PRO A 267 3.06 16.73 -1.82
CA PRO A 267 2.69 17.54 -0.67
C PRO A 267 2.80 16.82 0.70
N VAL A 268 2.92 15.50 0.70
CA VAL A 268 3.13 14.69 1.93
C VAL A 268 4.53 14.88 2.50
N GLY A 269 5.48 15.44 1.72
CA GLY A 269 6.86 15.64 2.12
C GLY A 269 7.80 14.48 1.77
N MET A 270 7.28 13.45 1.10
CA MET A 270 8.05 12.31 0.58
C MET A 270 8.11 12.37 -0.94
N PRO A 271 9.17 11.89 -1.61
CA PRO A 271 9.11 11.68 -3.05
C PRO A 271 8.05 10.64 -3.41
N GLY A 272 7.51 10.73 -4.60
CA GLY A 272 6.57 9.73 -5.12
C GLY A 272 6.97 9.28 -6.52
N ARG A 273 6.38 8.18 -7.03
CA ARG A 273 6.55 7.73 -8.41
C ARG A 273 5.20 7.60 -9.09
N ALA A 274 5.09 8.24 -10.28
CA ALA A 274 3.85 8.36 -11.02
C ALA A 274 4.11 8.47 -12.52
N LEU A 275 3.05 8.39 -13.31
CA LEU A 275 3.07 8.82 -14.72
C LEU A 275 3.25 10.34 -14.80
N ARG A 276 4.02 10.79 -15.78
CA ARG A 276 4.30 12.22 -16.04
C ARG A 276 3.11 12.88 -16.75
N SER A 277 1.99 13.01 -16.02
CA SER A 277 0.78 13.67 -16.50
C SER A 277 0.97 15.17 -16.71
N PRO A 278 0.05 15.87 -17.44
CA PRO A 278 0.08 17.32 -17.56
C PRO A 278 0.11 18.06 -16.21
N LEU A 279 -0.56 17.54 -15.17
CA LEU A 279 -0.44 18.07 -13.81
C LEU A 279 1.03 18.10 -13.36
N ILE A 280 1.73 16.98 -13.51
CA ILE A 280 3.13 16.86 -13.06
C ILE A 280 4.03 17.79 -13.87
N GLN A 281 3.81 17.92 -15.18
CA GLN A 281 4.55 18.85 -16.02
C GLN A 281 4.34 20.31 -15.58
N ARG A 282 3.10 20.72 -15.23
CA ARG A 282 2.82 22.05 -14.68
C ARG A 282 3.50 22.28 -13.32
N VAL A 283 3.54 21.26 -12.47
CA VAL A 283 4.24 21.32 -11.16
C VAL A 283 5.75 21.49 -11.36
N GLU A 284 6.35 20.75 -12.29
CA GLU A 284 7.77 20.84 -12.64
C GLU A 284 8.12 22.22 -13.21
N ALA A 285 7.24 22.79 -14.04
CA ALA A 285 7.38 24.11 -14.64
C ALA A 285 7.05 25.27 -13.67
N GLY A 286 6.53 25.00 -12.47
CA GLY A 286 6.12 26.02 -11.50
C GLY A 286 4.86 26.81 -11.91
N THR A 287 4.07 26.28 -12.85
CA THR A 287 2.86 26.95 -13.39
C THR A 287 1.56 26.40 -12.80
N GLN A 288 1.64 25.37 -11.94
CA GLN A 288 0.45 24.82 -11.29
C GLN A 288 -0.08 25.77 -10.23
N PRO A 289 -1.37 26.17 -10.28
CA PRO A 289 -1.95 27.04 -9.25
C PRO A 289 -2.03 26.34 -7.89
N PRO A 290 -1.90 27.09 -6.78
CA PRO A 290 -2.00 26.54 -5.43
C PRO A 290 -3.41 25.98 -5.15
N PRO A 291 -3.57 25.10 -4.14
CA PRO A 291 -4.86 24.59 -3.74
C PRO A 291 -5.81 25.69 -3.22
N GLU A 292 -7.02 25.79 -3.77
CA GLU A 292 -8.02 26.79 -3.33
C GLU A 292 -8.70 26.45 -2.01
N ARG A 293 -8.94 25.16 -1.75
CA ARG A 293 -9.63 24.65 -0.54
C ARG A 293 -8.85 23.49 0.03
N CYS A 294 -8.48 23.58 1.31
CA CYS A 294 -7.77 22.54 2.03
C CYS A 294 -8.65 21.98 3.15
N VAL A 295 -8.84 20.66 3.16
CA VAL A 295 -9.57 19.90 4.20
C VAL A 295 -8.64 19.36 5.29
N LYS A 296 -7.35 19.71 5.26
CA LYS A 296 -6.33 19.27 6.23
C LYS A 296 -6.26 17.74 6.38
N CYS A 297 -6.34 17.01 5.27
CA CYS A 297 -6.33 15.55 5.24
C CYS A 297 -4.96 14.93 5.56
N ILE A 298 -3.87 15.69 5.41
CA ILE A 298 -2.49 15.29 5.69
C ILE A 298 -1.90 16.20 6.76
N VAL A 299 -1.31 15.61 7.79
CA VAL A 299 -0.77 16.34 8.96
C VAL A 299 0.38 17.28 8.56
N THR A 300 1.29 16.80 7.71
CA THR A 300 2.50 17.54 7.29
C THR A 300 2.26 18.50 6.12
N CYS A 301 1.09 18.49 5.49
CA CYS A 301 0.80 19.31 4.31
C CYS A 301 0.47 20.76 4.71
N ASP A 302 1.27 21.71 4.23
CA ASP A 302 0.89 23.11 4.23
C ASP A 302 0.08 23.44 2.98
N GLY A 303 -1.26 23.44 3.13
CA GLY A 303 -2.18 23.67 2.02
C GLY A 303 -2.05 25.03 1.32
N LYS A 304 -1.35 26.01 1.93
CA LYS A 304 -1.09 27.32 1.30
C LYS A 304 0.12 27.29 0.38
N ASN A 305 1.13 26.48 0.73
CA ASN A 305 2.41 26.41 0.01
C ASN A 305 2.57 25.07 -0.74
N ALA A 306 1.57 24.17 -0.66
CA ALA A 306 1.60 22.92 -1.39
C ALA A 306 1.57 23.15 -2.91
N PRO A 307 2.39 22.43 -3.70
CA PRO A 307 2.42 22.60 -5.15
C PRO A 307 1.10 22.22 -5.83
N TYR A 308 0.28 21.38 -5.18
CA TYR A 308 -1.08 20.97 -5.60
C TYR A 308 -1.79 20.26 -4.43
N CYS A 309 -3.11 20.08 -4.53
CA CYS A 309 -3.86 19.30 -3.55
C CYS A 309 -3.77 17.81 -3.92
N ILE A 310 -3.03 17.01 -3.14
CA ILE A 310 -2.83 15.59 -3.44
C ILE A 310 -4.13 14.79 -3.48
N SER A 311 -5.07 15.03 -2.57
CA SER A 311 -6.36 14.32 -2.55
C SER A 311 -7.18 14.62 -3.80
N LYS A 312 -7.23 15.88 -4.25
CA LYS A 312 -7.92 16.26 -5.51
C LYS A 312 -7.24 15.60 -6.71
N ALA A 313 -5.92 15.61 -6.77
CA ALA A 313 -5.16 15.05 -7.89
C ALA A 313 -5.33 13.52 -7.97
N LEU A 314 -5.36 12.82 -6.82
CA LEU A 314 -5.60 11.38 -6.79
C LEU A 314 -7.05 11.02 -7.14
N ILE A 315 -8.04 11.81 -6.70
CA ILE A 315 -9.45 11.64 -7.11
C ILE A 315 -9.60 11.87 -8.62
N ALA A 316 -8.95 12.90 -9.16
CA ALA A 316 -8.94 13.19 -10.60
C ALA A 316 -8.35 12.01 -11.40
N ALA A 317 -7.21 11.47 -10.96
CA ALA A 317 -6.60 10.30 -11.58
C ALA A 317 -7.54 9.08 -11.53
N ARG A 318 -8.12 8.79 -10.36
CA ARG A 318 -9.07 7.68 -10.21
C ARG A 318 -10.23 7.80 -11.20
N ASN A 319 -10.71 9.00 -11.46
CA ASN A 319 -11.80 9.28 -12.41
C ASN A 319 -11.34 9.30 -13.88
N GLY A 320 -10.04 9.15 -14.15
CA GLY A 320 -9.48 9.15 -15.50
C GLY A 320 -9.17 10.54 -16.06
N ASP A 321 -9.25 11.59 -15.23
CA ASP A 321 -8.88 12.96 -15.63
C ASP A 321 -7.35 13.06 -15.77
N TRP A 322 -6.87 12.90 -17.00
CA TRP A 322 -5.45 12.95 -17.33
C TRP A 322 -4.82 14.32 -17.07
N GLU A 323 -5.58 15.40 -17.30
CA GLU A 323 -5.06 16.77 -17.18
C GLU A 323 -4.74 17.15 -15.74
N ASN A 324 -5.54 16.68 -14.78
CA ASN A 324 -5.45 17.09 -13.38
C ASN A 324 -5.08 15.94 -12.44
N GLY A 325 -4.87 14.75 -12.98
CA GLY A 325 -4.66 13.53 -12.20
C GLY A 325 -3.20 13.27 -11.86
N LEU A 326 -2.99 12.73 -10.64
CA LEU A 326 -1.74 12.13 -10.20
C LEU A 326 -1.87 10.61 -10.28
N PHE A 327 -1.30 10.00 -11.31
CA PHE A 327 -1.41 8.58 -11.61
C PHE A 327 -0.21 7.81 -11.02
N PHE A 328 -0.34 7.31 -9.81
CA PHE A 328 0.71 6.56 -9.15
C PHE A 328 0.89 5.17 -9.79
N CYS A 329 2.13 4.79 -10.09
CA CYS A 329 2.52 3.44 -10.49
C CYS A 329 3.98 3.16 -10.12
N GLY A 330 4.37 1.89 -10.01
CA GLY A 330 5.76 1.48 -9.79
C GLY A 330 6.64 1.66 -11.03
N ALA A 331 7.94 1.48 -10.88
CA ALA A 331 8.91 1.62 -11.97
C ALA A 331 8.62 0.69 -13.17
N ALA A 332 8.07 -0.50 -12.90
CA ALA A 332 7.66 -1.46 -13.92
C ALA A 332 6.26 -1.18 -14.53
N GLY A 333 5.67 0.00 -14.30
CA GLY A 333 4.34 0.33 -14.86
C GLY A 333 4.25 0.25 -16.37
N GLY A 334 5.34 0.60 -17.09
CA GLY A 334 5.42 0.49 -18.54
C GLY A 334 5.51 -0.94 -19.10
N GLU A 335 5.62 -1.95 -18.23
CA GLU A 335 5.61 -3.37 -18.60
C GLU A 335 4.19 -3.97 -18.56
N VAL A 336 3.21 -3.24 -18.01
CA VAL A 336 1.80 -3.64 -17.95
C VAL A 336 1.14 -3.30 -19.28
N ASN A 337 0.84 -4.29 -20.10
CA ASN A 337 0.44 -4.10 -21.49
C ASN A 337 -0.94 -4.67 -21.87
N ALA A 338 -1.64 -5.30 -20.93
CA ALA A 338 -2.97 -5.86 -21.15
C ALA A 338 -3.85 -5.77 -19.91
N LEU A 339 -5.15 -5.61 -20.12
CA LEU A 339 -6.17 -5.83 -19.10
C LEU A 339 -6.31 -7.33 -18.85
N SER A 340 -6.54 -7.67 -17.60
CA SER A 340 -6.78 -9.05 -17.14
C SER A 340 -7.81 -9.07 -16.02
N THR A 341 -7.97 -10.21 -15.37
CA THR A 341 -8.72 -10.37 -14.12
C THR A 341 -7.78 -10.67 -12.95
N VAL A 342 -8.24 -10.45 -11.73
CA VAL A 342 -7.44 -10.82 -10.54
C VAL A 342 -7.13 -12.33 -10.53
N PRO A 343 -8.07 -13.26 -10.80
CA PRO A 343 -7.75 -14.68 -10.90
C PRO A 343 -6.63 -14.99 -11.91
N GLU A 344 -6.66 -14.37 -13.10
CA GLU A 344 -5.60 -14.57 -14.12
C GLU A 344 -4.26 -14.04 -13.61
N GLN A 345 -4.21 -12.86 -13.01
CA GLN A 345 -2.97 -12.31 -12.43
C GLN A 345 -2.42 -13.20 -11.32
N MET A 346 -3.27 -13.68 -10.42
CA MET A 346 -2.86 -14.57 -9.34
C MET A 346 -2.33 -15.90 -9.88
N ALA A 347 -3.02 -16.50 -10.87
CA ALA A 347 -2.57 -17.73 -11.52
C ALA A 347 -1.21 -17.53 -12.21
N GLN A 348 -1.06 -16.46 -12.99
CA GLN A 348 0.17 -16.14 -13.70
C GLN A 348 1.36 -15.98 -12.72
N ILE A 349 1.21 -15.20 -11.65
CA ILE A 349 2.26 -15.04 -10.62
C ILE A 349 2.66 -16.42 -10.05
N MET A 350 1.69 -17.28 -9.78
CA MET A 350 1.96 -18.60 -9.22
C MET A 350 2.63 -19.56 -10.20
N ASP A 351 2.28 -19.49 -11.50
CA ASP A 351 2.90 -20.29 -12.53
C ASP A 351 4.36 -19.85 -12.77
N GLU A 352 4.61 -18.55 -12.86
CA GLU A 352 5.95 -17.96 -12.94
C GLU A 352 6.80 -18.35 -11.70
N TRP A 353 6.20 -18.33 -10.51
CA TRP A 353 6.86 -18.75 -9.26
C TRP A 353 7.24 -20.24 -9.31
N ARG A 354 6.32 -21.13 -9.74
CA ARG A 354 6.57 -22.58 -9.84
C ARG A 354 7.68 -22.87 -10.86
N ALA A 355 7.69 -22.16 -12.01
CA ALA A 355 8.70 -22.33 -13.03
C ALA A 355 10.11 -21.91 -12.58
N ALA A 356 10.22 -21.05 -11.55
CA ALA A 356 11.49 -20.53 -11.04
C ALA A 356 11.99 -21.26 -9.77
N GLN A 357 11.31 -22.34 -9.32
CA GLN A 357 11.77 -23.17 -8.20
C GLN A 357 12.90 -24.09 -8.64
#